data_c669046f6d43e180d27a7f42ab32f626
#
_entry.id   c669046f6d43e180d27a7f42ab32f626
#
_cell.length_a   1.000
_cell.length_b   1.000
_cell.length_c   1.000
_cell.angle_alpha   90.00
_cell.angle_beta   90.00
_cell.angle_gamma   90.00
#
_symmetry.space_group_name_H-M   'P 1'
#
loop_
_entity.id
_entity.type
_entity.pdbx_description
1 polymer ?
#
loop_
_entity_poly.entity_id
_entity_poly.type
_entity_poly.pdbx_seq_one_letter_code
_entity_poly.pdbx_strand_id
1 'polypeptide(L)'
;MILEACIENITYLKEVVHAGATRIELCDNLAVGGTTVSMAVRDYAKYFCDSNDVELAVMIRARGGDFAYNNTEKTVMYNDLKEMAKEGVKRAVIGALTEKGDLDKDYIKDLVSAPKFFRKEMNFTFHMAFDHIGEGLAYEEALEKRLDAIKILSKLGVDTILTHGSADNNDISENIDTLKKYIECGKKNNVNIMPGGGVTFENVDKLVKKLPGISAVHGT
;
A
#
# COMPACT_ATOMS: atom_id res chain seq x y z
N MET A 1 -5.94 16.37 2.69
CA MET A 1 -6.13 14.90 2.72
C MET A 1 -5.68 14.35 1.39
N ILE A 2 -4.92 13.26 1.38
CA ILE A 2 -4.47 12.60 0.16
C ILE A 2 -5.63 11.77 -0.41
N LEU A 3 -5.93 12.01 -1.69
CA LEU A 3 -6.84 11.18 -2.48
C LEU A 3 -5.97 10.32 -3.39
N GLU A 4 -5.78 9.06 -3.02
CA GLU A 4 -5.01 8.11 -3.81
C GLU A 4 -5.93 7.32 -4.73
N ALA A 5 -5.66 7.37 -6.03
CA ALA A 5 -6.36 6.57 -7.03
C ALA A 5 -5.46 5.44 -7.53
N CYS A 6 -5.94 4.21 -7.45
CA CYS A 6 -5.29 3.05 -8.03
C CYS A 6 -5.70 2.90 -9.50
N ILE A 7 -4.72 2.77 -10.36
CA ILE A 7 -4.96 2.62 -11.82
C ILE A 7 -4.15 1.45 -12.39
N GLU A 8 -4.70 0.84 -13.44
CA GLU A 8 -4.01 -0.18 -14.21
C GLU A 8 -3.26 0.46 -15.38
N ASN A 9 -1.94 0.29 -15.39
CA ASN A 9 -1.06 0.93 -16.37
C ASN A 9 -1.28 2.45 -16.42
N ILE A 10 -1.37 3.01 -17.62
CA ILE A 10 -1.68 4.43 -17.84
C ILE A 10 -3.15 4.68 -18.15
N THR A 11 -4.00 3.64 -17.99
CA THR A 11 -5.44 3.74 -18.22
C THR A 11 -6.04 4.73 -17.24
N TYR A 12 -6.76 5.72 -17.75
CA TYR A 12 -7.38 6.81 -16.98
C TYR A 12 -6.42 7.70 -16.16
N LEU A 13 -5.09 7.58 -16.34
CA LEU A 13 -4.13 8.38 -15.57
C LEU A 13 -4.44 9.89 -15.66
N LYS A 14 -4.71 10.38 -16.87
CA LYS A 14 -5.02 11.81 -17.08
C LYS A 14 -6.33 12.21 -16.42
N GLU A 15 -7.35 11.38 -16.60
CA GLU A 15 -8.70 11.60 -16.11
C GLU A 15 -8.73 11.69 -14.58
N VAL A 16 -8.11 10.76 -13.88
CA VAL A 16 -8.11 10.73 -12.41
C VAL A 16 -7.28 11.87 -11.81
N VAL A 17 -6.19 12.27 -12.46
CA VAL A 17 -5.41 13.45 -12.05
C VAL A 17 -6.22 14.72 -12.25
N HIS A 18 -6.87 14.90 -13.39
CA HIS A 18 -7.75 16.05 -13.63
C HIS A 18 -8.98 16.06 -12.72
N ALA A 19 -9.44 14.90 -12.26
CA ALA A 19 -10.53 14.79 -11.29
C ALA A 19 -10.10 15.13 -9.86
N GLY A 20 -8.80 15.35 -9.60
CA GLY A 20 -8.29 15.81 -8.32
C GLY A 20 -7.58 14.77 -7.47
N ALA A 21 -7.20 13.61 -8.04
CA ALA A 21 -6.31 12.69 -7.37
C ALA A 21 -4.96 13.39 -7.04
N THR A 22 -4.51 13.27 -5.80
CA THR A 22 -3.25 13.87 -5.33
C THR A 22 -2.12 12.85 -5.24
N ARG A 23 -2.46 11.57 -5.34
CA ARG A 23 -1.53 10.45 -5.48
C ARG A 23 -2.11 9.41 -6.42
N ILE A 24 -1.24 8.82 -7.23
CA ILE A 24 -1.57 7.67 -8.08
C ILE A 24 -0.84 6.44 -7.54
N GLU A 25 -1.59 5.36 -7.27
CA GLU A 25 -1.00 4.04 -7.14
C GLU A 25 -1.01 3.36 -8.50
N LEU A 26 0.19 3.14 -9.04
CA LEU A 26 0.38 2.56 -10.37
C LEU A 26 0.60 1.07 -10.28
N CYS A 27 -0.33 0.31 -10.84
CA CYS A 27 -0.33 -1.14 -10.88
C CYS A 27 -0.42 -1.65 -12.32
N ASP A 28 0.02 -2.87 -12.55
CA ASP A 28 -0.41 -3.71 -13.66
C ASP A 28 -1.39 -4.76 -13.13
N ASN A 29 -2.23 -5.33 -13.99
CA ASN A 29 -3.06 -6.51 -13.72
C ASN A 29 -3.90 -6.41 -12.43
N LEU A 30 -4.76 -5.41 -12.33
CA LEU A 30 -5.66 -5.21 -11.18
C LEU A 30 -6.61 -6.39 -10.95
N ALA A 31 -6.89 -7.19 -11.98
CA ALA A 31 -7.71 -8.39 -11.85
C ALA A 31 -7.16 -9.42 -10.84
N VAL A 32 -5.86 -9.37 -10.52
CA VAL A 32 -5.22 -10.20 -9.50
C VAL A 32 -4.76 -9.39 -8.28
N GLY A 33 -5.25 -8.17 -8.13
CA GLY A 33 -4.93 -7.27 -7.01
C GLY A 33 -3.66 -6.44 -7.23
N GLY A 34 -3.25 -6.23 -8.47
CA GLY A 34 -2.11 -5.40 -8.86
C GLY A 34 -0.77 -6.14 -8.83
N THR A 35 0.07 -5.88 -9.84
CA THR A 35 1.46 -6.36 -9.95
C THR A 35 2.36 -5.20 -10.40
N THR A 36 3.67 -5.42 -10.44
CA THR A 36 4.65 -4.42 -10.90
C THR A 36 4.45 -4.11 -12.40
N VAL A 37 4.39 -2.83 -12.75
CA VAL A 37 4.31 -2.36 -14.14
C VAL A 37 5.64 -2.44 -14.85
N SER A 38 5.61 -2.42 -16.18
CA SER A 38 6.84 -2.29 -16.99
C SER A 38 7.53 -0.94 -16.75
N MET A 39 8.85 -0.90 -16.98
CA MET A 39 9.64 0.33 -16.85
C MET A 39 9.10 1.46 -17.74
N ALA A 40 8.72 1.17 -18.98
CA ALA A 40 8.19 2.21 -19.89
C ALA A 40 6.88 2.83 -19.42
N VAL A 41 5.99 2.03 -18.83
CA VAL A 41 4.74 2.52 -18.19
C VAL A 41 5.06 3.42 -17.00
N ARG A 42 6.00 2.99 -16.16
CA ARG A 42 6.43 3.72 -14.98
C ARG A 42 7.08 5.06 -15.32
N ASP A 43 7.95 5.08 -16.34
CA ASP A 43 8.62 6.31 -16.81
C ASP A 43 7.62 7.34 -17.32
N TYR A 44 6.64 6.91 -18.12
CA TYR A 44 5.59 7.78 -18.61
C TYR A 44 4.71 8.32 -17.46
N ALA A 45 4.26 7.43 -16.56
CA ALA A 45 3.44 7.83 -15.42
C ALA A 45 4.19 8.81 -14.51
N LYS A 46 5.48 8.56 -14.26
CA LYS A 46 6.33 9.47 -13.48
C LYS A 46 6.44 10.84 -14.12
N TYR A 47 6.76 10.91 -15.41
CA TYR A 47 6.83 12.18 -16.13
C TYR A 47 5.52 12.95 -16.04
N PHE A 48 4.38 12.28 -16.22
CA PHE A 48 3.08 12.91 -16.17
C PHE A 48 2.72 13.39 -14.75
N CYS A 49 2.94 12.55 -13.73
CA CYS A 49 2.66 12.91 -12.34
C CYS A 49 3.54 14.07 -11.86
N ASP A 50 4.84 14.04 -12.15
CA ASP A 50 5.77 15.12 -11.80
C ASP A 50 5.37 16.46 -12.47
N SER A 51 4.85 16.41 -13.72
CA SER A 51 4.40 17.60 -14.45
C SER A 51 3.10 18.20 -13.91
N ASN A 52 2.34 17.43 -13.10
CA ASN A 52 1.05 17.85 -12.53
C ASN A 52 1.08 17.98 -11.00
N ASP A 53 2.26 17.90 -10.37
CA ASP A 53 2.46 17.94 -8.91
C ASP A 53 1.64 16.86 -8.16
N VAL A 54 1.58 15.66 -8.74
CA VAL A 54 0.92 14.47 -8.18
C VAL A 54 1.97 13.47 -7.74
N GLU A 55 1.83 12.90 -6.54
CA GLU A 55 2.74 11.85 -6.05
C GLU A 55 2.48 10.54 -6.81
N LEU A 56 3.54 9.89 -7.27
CA LEU A 56 3.48 8.55 -7.85
C LEU A 56 3.93 7.51 -6.82
N ALA A 57 3.04 6.57 -6.48
CA ALA A 57 3.30 5.35 -5.75
C ALA A 57 3.29 4.18 -6.73
N VAL A 58 4.28 3.30 -6.67
CA VAL A 58 4.41 2.19 -7.63
C VAL A 58 4.36 0.86 -6.91
N MET A 59 3.49 -0.03 -7.39
CA MET A 59 3.37 -1.40 -6.89
C MET A 59 4.63 -2.21 -7.19
N ILE A 60 5.18 -2.87 -6.18
CA ILE A 60 6.25 -3.86 -6.27
C ILE A 60 5.70 -5.21 -5.81
N ARG A 61 5.23 -5.98 -6.77
CA ARG A 61 4.62 -7.29 -6.54
C ARG A 61 4.85 -8.19 -7.75
N ALA A 62 5.53 -9.31 -7.55
CA ALA A 62 5.95 -10.20 -8.64
C ALA A 62 4.79 -10.92 -9.34
N ARG A 63 3.71 -11.23 -8.63
CA ARG A 63 2.56 -11.99 -9.12
C ARG A 63 1.30 -11.77 -8.30
N GLY A 64 0.16 -12.15 -8.84
CA GLY A 64 -1.08 -12.30 -8.10
C GLY A 64 -1.08 -13.50 -7.14
N GLY A 65 -2.21 -13.74 -6.46
CA GLY A 65 -2.38 -14.78 -5.45
C GLY A 65 -1.89 -14.33 -4.07
N ASP A 66 -1.36 -15.26 -3.29
CA ASP A 66 -0.88 -15.00 -1.93
C ASP A 66 0.30 -14.03 -1.87
N PHE A 67 0.73 -13.71 -0.65
CA PHE A 67 1.83 -12.77 -0.39
C PHE A 67 3.08 -13.47 0.18
N ALA A 68 3.12 -14.81 0.15
CA ALA A 68 4.28 -15.60 0.53
C ALA A 68 5.15 -15.87 -0.69
N TYR A 69 6.26 -15.17 -0.82
CA TYR A 69 7.13 -15.23 -2.00
C TYR A 69 8.31 -16.16 -1.80
N ASN A 70 8.64 -16.94 -2.82
CA ASN A 70 9.87 -17.71 -2.86
C ASN A 70 11.09 -16.79 -3.11
N ASN A 71 12.31 -17.36 -2.98
CA ASN A 71 13.55 -16.58 -3.11
C ASN A 71 13.73 -15.93 -4.49
N THR A 72 13.25 -16.56 -5.56
CA THR A 72 13.32 -16.01 -6.92
C THR A 72 12.40 -14.80 -7.06
N GLU A 73 11.16 -14.92 -6.59
CA GLU A 73 10.19 -13.82 -6.58
C GLU A 73 10.68 -12.65 -5.73
N LYS A 74 11.23 -12.93 -4.55
CA LYS A 74 11.87 -11.93 -3.67
C LYS A 74 13.01 -11.19 -4.38
N THR A 75 13.83 -11.92 -5.13
CA THR A 75 14.93 -11.32 -5.91
C THR A 75 14.42 -10.42 -7.02
N VAL A 76 13.37 -10.82 -7.74
CA VAL A 76 12.72 -9.99 -8.78
C VAL A 76 12.19 -8.69 -8.17
N MET A 77 11.37 -8.78 -7.11
CA MET A 77 10.80 -7.61 -6.43
C MET A 77 11.88 -6.67 -5.89
N TYR A 78 12.95 -7.22 -5.33
CA TYR A 78 14.09 -6.43 -4.84
C TYR A 78 14.79 -5.66 -5.98
N ASN A 79 14.97 -6.29 -7.14
CA ASN A 79 15.58 -5.64 -8.30
C ASN A 79 14.64 -4.59 -8.93
N ASP A 80 13.35 -4.87 -9.05
CA ASP A 80 12.35 -3.89 -9.52
C ASP A 80 12.37 -2.63 -8.65
N LEU A 81 12.42 -2.80 -7.33
CA LEU A 81 12.50 -1.69 -6.38
C LEU A 81 13.79 -0.88 -6.54
N LYS A 82 14.93 -1.54 -6.79
CA LYS A 82 16.20 -0.85 -7.03
C LYS A 82 16.17 -0.01 -8.32
N GLU A 83 15.67 -0.58 -9.41
CA GLU A 83 15.56 0.15 -10.68
C GLU A 83 14.60 1.35 -10.52
N MET A 84 13.45 1.15 -9.90
CA MET A 84 12.50 2.21 -9.60
C MET A 84 13.13 3.35 -8.76
N ALA A 85 13.95 3.01 -7.76
CA ALA A 85 14.65 4.01 -6.96
C ALA A 85 15.67 4.82 -7.78
N LYS A 86 16.38 4.19 -8.72
CA LYS A 86 17.30 4.89 -9.66
C LYS A 86 16.55 5.86 -10.57
N GLU A 87 15.36 5.50 -11.03
CA GLU A 87 14.49 6.34 -11.86
C GLU A 87 13.91 7.54 -11.09
N GLY A 88 14.07 7.55 -9.77
CA GLY A 88 13.65 8.66 -8.93
C GLY A 88 12.18 8.63 -8.50
N VAL A 89 11.51 7.48 -8.57
CA VAL A 89 10.21 7.29 -7.93
C VAL A 89 10.34 7.43 -6.41
N LYS A 90 9.41 8.14 -5.78
CA LYS A 90 9.54 8.53 -4.37
C LYS A 90 8.78 7.62 -3.41
N ARG A 91 7.84 6.80 -3.89
CA ARG A 91 7.04 5.89 -3.08
C ARG A 91 6.92 4.52 -3.72
N ALA A 92 7.20 3.48 -2.94
CA ALA A 92 6.94 2.09 -3.29
C ALA A 92 5.76 1.54 -2.50
N VAL A 93 4.95 0.72 -3.15
CA VAL A 93 3.89 -0.07 -2.51
C VAL A 93 4.38 -1.51 -2.43
N ILE A 94 4.56 -2.01 -1.23
CA ILE A 94 5.18 -3.31 -0.95
C ILE A 94 4.34 -4.11 0.05
N GLY A 95 4.55 -5.41 0.10
CA GLY A 95 3.99 -6.25 1.14
C GLY A 95 4.45 -7.69 0.96
N ALA A 96 4.75 -8.37 2.05
CA ALA A 96 5.09 -9.78 2.06
C ALA A 96 4.69 -10.42 3.37
N LEU A 97 4.22 -11.66 3.28
CA LEU A 97 3.90 -12.52 4.40
C LEU A 97 4.76 -13.78 4.35
N THR A 98 4.87 -14.46 5.47
CA THR A 98 5.42 -15.82 5.54
C THR A 98 4.37 -16.83 5.07
N GLU A 99 4.76 -18.06 4.81
CA GLU A 99 3.84 -19.18 4.52
C GLU A 99 2.81 -19.43 5.64
N LYS A 100 3.09 -18.94 6.85
CA LYS A 100 2.18 -19.02 8.02
C LYS A 100 1.21 -17.85 8.13
N GLY A 101 1.23 -16.92 7.18
CA GLY A 101 0.41 -15.71 7.21
C GLY A 101 0.86 -14.65 8.22
N ASP A 102 2.08 -14.73 8.72
CA ASP A 102 2.69 -13.68 9.55
C ASP A 102 3.43 -12.67 8.68
N LEU A 103 3.66 -11.46 9.18
CA LEU A 103 4.49 -10.45 8.50
C LEU A 103 5.90 -11.00 8.24
N ASP A 104 6.36 -11.01 6.98
CA ASP A 104 7.75 -11.33 6.62
C ASP A 104 8.66 -10.12 6.90
N LYS A 105 8.90 -9.87 8.18
CA LYS A 105 9.64 -8.71 8.68
C LYS A 105 11.07 -8.62 8.16
N ASP A 106 11.71 -9.77 7.92
CA ASP A 106 13.10 -9.80 7.47
C ASP A 106 13.17 -9.36 5.98
N TYR A 107 12.27 -9.87 5.16
CA TYR A 107 12.21 -9.46 3.76
C TYR A 107 11.74 -8.00 3.60
N ILE A 108 10.76 -7.54 4.38
CA ILE A 108 10.36 -6.11 4.38
C ILE A 108 11.52 -5.21 4.78
N LYS A 109 12.34 -5.61 5.76
CA LYS A 109 13.56 -4.88 6.13
C LYS A 109 14.54 -4.78 4.97
N ASP A 110 14.73 -5.85 4.21
CA ASP A 110 15.59 -5.86 3.03
C ASP A 110 15.05 -4.92 1.95
N LEU A 111 13.74 -5.00 1.64
CA LEU A 111 13.10 -4.11 0.67
C LEU A 111 13.25 -2.62 1.06
N VAL A 112 12.93 -2.26 2.30
CA VAL A 112 13.02 -0.86 2.76
C VAL A 112 14.47 -0.35 2.78
N SER A 113 15.44 -1.24 2.93
CA SER A 113 16.86 -0.88 2.95
C SER A 113 17.47 -0.74 1.56
N ALA A 114 16.95 -1.45 0.57
CA ALA A 114 17.53 -1.53 -0.78
C ALA A 114 17.67 -0.18 -1.49
N PRO A 115 16.67 0.71 -1.51
CA PRO A 115 16.76 1.99 -2.23
C PRO A 115 17.65 3.02 -1.54
N LYS A 116 17.99 2.87 -0.26
CA LYS A 116 18.79 3.83 0.50
C LYS A 116 20.19 4.06 -0.10
N PHE A 117 20.72 3.11 -0.86
CA PHE A 117 21.97 3.25 -1.59
C PHE A 117 21.87 4.21 -2.78
N PHE A 118 20.67 4.39 -3.35
CA PHE A 118 20.45 5.20 -4.55
C PHE A 118 19.67 6.48 -4.23
N ARG A 119 18.81 6.42 -3.23
CA ARG A 119 17.97 7.53 -2.82
C ARG A 119 17.84 7.57 -1.30
N LYS A 120 18.15 8.71 -0.70
CA LYS A 120 18.09 8.89 0.77
C LYS A 120 16.66 8.93 1.30
N GLU A 121 15.71 9.40 0.49
CA GLU A 121 14.32 9.61 0.87
C GLU A 121 13.41 8.80 -0.07
N MET A 122 12.90 7.70 0.43
CA MET A 122 11.88 6.89 -0.21
C MET A 122 10.83 6.51 0.81
N ASN A 123 9.58 6.73 0.47
CA ASN A 123 8.41 6.41 1.27
C ASN A 123 7.90 5.00 0.92
N PHE A 124 7.27 4.35 1.88
CA PHE A 124 6.76 3.00 1.70
C PHE A 124 5.33 2.88 2.18
N THR A 125 4.45 2.40 1.29
CA THR A 125 3.12 1.92 1.64
C THR A 125 3.16 0.39 1.75
N PHE A 126 2.71 -0.16 2.87
CA PHE A 126 2.43 -1.58 2.98
C PHE A 126 1.01 -1.82 2.49
N HIS A 127 0.85 -2.62 1.44
CA HIS A 127 -0.44 -2.85 0.77
C HIS A 127 -1.37 -3.79 1.56
N MET A 128 -2.51 -4.15 0.97
CA MET A 128 -3.57 -4.95 1.59
C MET A 128 -3.16 -6.37 2.03
N ALA A 129 -1.92 -6.83 1.80
CA ALA A 129 -1.38 -8.00 2.49
C ALA A 129 -1.49 -7.87 4.03
N PHE A 130 -1.59 -6.64 4.54
CA PHE A 130 -1.82 -6.36 5.95
C PHE A 130 -3.09 -7.01 6.49
N ASP A 131 -4.16 -7.00 5.72
CA ASP A 131 -5.44 -7.57 6.13
C ASP A 131 -5.40 -9.10 6.23
N HIS A 132 -4.46 -9.75 5.55
CA HIS A 132 -4.25 -11.21 5.61
C HIS A 132 -3.34 -11.66 6.75
N ILE A 133 -2.76 -10.74 7.54
CA ILE A 133 -2.00 -11.10 8.74
C ILE A 133 -2.95 -11.74 9.76
N GLY A 134 -2.67 -13.01 10.12
CA GLY A 134 -3.52 -13.77 11.04
C GLY A 134 -4.87 -14.18 10.46
N GLU A 135 -5.00 -14.25 9.14
CA GLU A 135 -6.20 -14.79 8.49
C GLU A 135 -6.51 -16.21 8.99
N GLY A 136 -7.79 -16.47 9.24
CA GLY A 136 -8.25 -17.74 9.80
C GLY A 136 -8.18 -17.86 11.33
N LEU A 137 -7.58 -16.89 12.03
CA LEU A 137 -7.58 -16.81 13.49
C LEU A 137 -8.87 -16.14 14.01
N ALA A 138 -9.11 -16.30 15.32
CA ALA A 138 -10.16 -15.54 15.99
C ALA A 138 -9.89 -14.02 15.88
N TYR A 139 -10.95 -13.21 15.82
CA TYR A 139 -10.87 -11.76 15.59
C TYR A 139 -9.85 -11.05 16.51
N GLU A 140 -9.91 -11.31 17.82
CA GLU A 140 -9.02 -10.63 18.79
C GLU A 140 -7.54 -11.04 18.58
N GLU A 141 -7.28 -12.28 18.23
CA GLU A 141 -5.93 -12.77 17.95
C GLU A 141 -5.38 -12.17 16.65
N ALA A 142 -6.18 -12.14 15.58
CA ALA A 142 -5.81 -11.50 14.33
C ALA A 142 -5.59 -9.99 14.52
N LEU A 143 -6.45 -9.33 15.29
CA LEU A 143 -6.33 -7.91 15.64
C LEU A 143 -5.00 -7.63 16.36
N GLU A 144 -4.65 -8.42 17.38
CA GLU A 144 -3.40 -8.26 18.13
C GLU A 144 -2.18 -8.39 17.20
N LYS A 145 -2.16 -9.41 16.34
CA LYS A 145 -1.09 -9.58 15.33
C LYS A 145 -0.96 -8.38 14.40
N ARG A 146 -2.07 -7.81 13.92
CA ARG A 146 -2.06 -6.63 13.04
C ARG A 146 -1.61 -5.37 13.77
N LEU A 147 -2.03 -5.17 15.03
CA LEU A 147 -1.54 -4.08 15.85
C LEU A 147 -0.03 -4.17 16.10
N ASP A 148 0.50 -5.37 16.31
CA ASP A 148 1.95 -5.58 16.42
C ASP A 148 2.67 -5.38 15.09
N ALA A 149 2.06 -5.79 13.97
CA ALA A 149 2.60 -5.53 12.65
C ALA A 149 2.72 -4.01 12.36
N ILE A 150 1.76 -3.17 12.77
CA ILE A 150 1.87 -1.70 12.66
C ILE A 150 3.14 -1.20 13.37
N LYS A 151 3.41 -1.66 14.58
CA LYS A 151 4.59 -1.27 15.37
C LYS A 151 5.90 -1.73 14.70
N ILE A 152 5.90 -2.94 14.13
CA ILE A 152 7.07 -3.49 13.42
C ILE A 152 7.32 -2.72 12.14
N LEU A 153 6.29 -2.52 11.30
CA LEU A 153 6.38 -1.80 10.03
C LEU A 153 6.89 -0.37 10.23
N SER A 154 6.41 0.34 11.25
CA SER A 154 6.93 1.64 11.65
C SER A 154 8.45 1.60 11.90
N LYS A 155 8.92 0.67 12.73
CA LYS A 155 10.36 0.53 13.05
C LYS A 155 11.21 0.18 11.83
N LEU A 156 10.63 -0.48 10.84
CA LEU A 156 11.29 -0.82 9.58
C LEU A 156 11.36 0.38 8.62
N GLY A 157 10.53 1.41 8.83
CA GLY A 157 10.51 2.63 8.01
C GLY A 157 9.38 2.67 6.98
N VAL A 158 8.34 1.88 7.18
CA VAL A 158 7.07 2.02 6.45
C VAL A 158 6.28 3.16 7.07
N ASP A 159 5.80 4.08 6.24
CA ASP A 159 5.09 5.29 6.70
C ASP A 159 3.57 5.21 6.51
N THR A 160 3.10 4.31 5.67
CA THR A 160 1.66 4.16 5.35
C THR A 160 1.28 2.69 5.27
N ILE A 161 0.11 2.34 5.79
CA ILE A 161 -0.50 1.01 5.66
C ILE A 161 -1.86 1.18 4.98
N LEU A 162 -2.03 0.54 3.83
CA LEU A 162 -3.30 0.41 3.13
C LEU A 162 -4.05 -0.80 3.69
N THR A 163 -5.29 -0.59 4.12
CA THR A 163 -6.09 -1.64 4.75
C THR A 163 -7.59 -1.44 4.54
N HIS A 164 -8.30 -2.52 4.37
CA HIS A 164 -9.77 -2.59 4.42
C HIS A 164 -10.27 -2.71 5.87
N GLY A 165 -9.40 -3.12 6.80
CA GLY A 165 -9.75 -3.44 8.19
C GLY A 165 -10.09 -4.91 8.43
N SER A 166 -10.24 -5.69 7.36
CA SER A 166 -10.57 -7.13 7.39
C SER A 166 -10.03 -7.80 6.11
N ALA A 167 -9.77 -9.10 6.17
CA ALA A 167 -9.51 -9.93 5.00
C ALA A 167 -10.81 -10.31 4.26
N ASP A 168 -11.96 -10.09 4.89
CA ASP A 168 -13.27 -10.41 4.32
C ASP A 168 -13.65 -9.41 3.23
N ASN A 169 -14.40 -9.86 2.25
CA ASN A 169 -14.93 -8.99 1.19
C ASN A 169 -16.30 -8.39 1.58
N ASN A 170 -16.35 -7.75 2.77
CA ASN A 170 -17.53 -7.09 3.31
C ASN A 170 -17.53 -5.58 2.96
N ASP A 171 -18.59 -4.85 3.32
CA ASP A 171 -18.59 -3.39 3.16
C ASP A 171 -17.60 -2.74 4.14
N ILE A 172 -16.77 -1.82 3.67
CA ILE A 172 -15.76 -1.14 4.50
C ILE A 172 -16.38 -0.45 5.72
N SER A 173 -17.64 -0.05 5.65
CA SER A 173 -18.35 0.56 6.79
C SER A 173 -18.58 -0.40 7.95
N GLU A 174 -18.47 -1.70 7.75
CA GLU A 174 -18.55 -2.72 8.80
C GLU A 174 -17.23 -2.79 9.60
N ASN A 175 -16.13 -2.31 9.03
CA ASN A 175 -14.79 -2.38 9.63
C ASN A 175 -14.39 -1.09 10.39
N ILE A 176 -15.31 -0.14 10.57
CA ILE A 176 -15.02 1.17 11.20
C ILE A 176 -14.33 1.04 12.56
N ASP A 177 -14.78 0.14 13.42
CA ASP A 177 -14.23 0.02 14.77
C ASP A 177 -12.83 -0.61 14.76
N THR A 178 -12.57 -1.55 13.85
CA THR A 178 -11.23 -2.11 13.60
C THR A 178 -10.30 -1.03 13.05
N LEU A 179 -10.75 -0.28 12.03
CA LEU A 179 -9.97 0.82 11.45
C LEU A 179 -9.63 1.90 12.49
N LYS A 180 -10.53 2.23 13.41
CA LYS A 180 -10.22 3.15 14.54
C LYS A 180 -9.08 2.63 15.42
N LYS A 181 -9.09 1.33 15.76
CA LYS A 181 -8.01 0.71 16.54
C LYS A 181 -6.67 0.79 15.81
N TYR A 182 -6.66 0.54 14.47
CA TYR A 182 -5.46 0.69 13.66
C TYR A 182 -4.98 2.14 13.58
N ILE A 183 -5.88 3.11 13.37
CA ILE A 183 -5.56 4.54 13.32
C ILE A 183 -4.96 5.01 14.65
N GLU A 184 -5.53 4.59 15.77
CA GLU A 184 -4.99 4.92 17.09
C GLU A 184 -3.58 4.35 17.30
N CYS A 185 -3.37 3.07 16.91
CA CYS A 185 -2.06 2.44 16.96
C CYS A 185 -1.06 3.12 16.00
N GLY A 186 -1.49 3.41 14.77
CA GLY A 186 -0.69 4.10 13.77
C GLY A 186 -0.22 5.47 14.24
N LYS A 187 -1.10 6.29 14.81
CA LYS A 187 -0.75 7.59 15.38
C LYS A 187 0.32 7.49 16.46
N LYS A 188 0.25 6.50 17.35
CA LYS A 188 1.25 6.27 18.41
C LYS A 188 2.61 5.84 17.85
N ASN A 189 2.65 5.33 16.64
CA ASN A 189 3.84 4.77 15.99
C ASN A 189 4.29 5.55 14.74
N ASN A 190 3.71 6.72 14.45
CA ASN A 190 4.00 7.54 13.26
C ASN A 190 3.79 6.80 11.93
N VAL A 191 2.73 6.00 11.83
CA VAL A 191 2.30 5.33 10.61
C VAL A 191 0.91 5.81 10.24
N ASN A 192 0.73 6.20 8.99
CA ASN A 192 -0.58 6.56 8.45
C ASN A 192 -1.35 5.28 8.13
N ILE A 193 -2.58 5.19 8.62
CA ILE A 193 -3.52 4.16 8.19
C ILE A 193 -4.38 4.76 7.09
N MET A 194 -4.33 4.16 5.93
CA MET A 194 -5.06 4.57 4.73
C MET A 194 -6.16 3.56 4.42
N PRO A 195 -7.43 3.91 4.68
CA PRO A 195 -8.53 3.03 4.34
C PRO A 195 -8.65 2.86 2.81
N GLY A 196 -8.84 1.61 2.37
CA GLY A 196 -9.04 1.23 0.99
C GLY A 196 -9.82 -0.08 0.86
N GLY A 197 -10.05 -0.51 -0.38
CA GLY A 197 -10.90 -1.67 -0.64
C GLY A 197 -12.38 -1.35 -0.40
N GLY A 198 -13.04 -0.79 -1.42
CA GLY A 198 -14.45 -0.39 -1.34
C GLY A 198 -14.67 1.09 -0.97
N VAL A 199 -13.64 1.93 -0.98
CA VAL A 199 -13.81 3.38 -0.90
C VAL A 199 -14.26 3.91 -2.26
N THR A 200 -15.39 4.62 -2.30
CA THR A 200 -16.00 5.20 -3.51
C THR A 200 -16.36 6.67 -3.27
N PHE A 201 -16.66 7.39 -4.35
CA PHE A 201 -17.14 8.78 -4.24
C PHE A 201 -18.45 8.89 -3.44
N GLU A 202 -19.25 7.82 -3.37
CA GLU A 202 -20.53 7.80 -2.65
C GLU A 202 -20.36 7.64 -1.14
N ASN A 203 -19.27 6.99 -0.69
CA ASN A 203 -19.08 6.65 0.72
C ASN A 203 -17.91 7.39 1.40
N VAL A 204 -16.98 7.99 0.65
CA VAL A 204 -15.76 8.60 1.18
C VAL A 204 -16.04 9.67 2.24
N ASP A 205 -17.01 10.53 2.03
CA ASP A 205 -17.36 11.59 3.00
C ASP A 205 -17.87 11.03 4.33
N LYS A 206 -18.65 9.96 4.26
CA LYS A 206 -19.17 9.27 5.46
C LYS A 206 -18.03 8.54 6.19
N LEU A 207 -17.13 7.91 5.43
CA LEU A 207 -15.96 7.19 5.96
C LEU A 207 -15.03 8.17 6.69
N VAL A 208 -14.67 9.28 6.07
CA VAL A 208 -13.81 10.33 6.65
C VAL A 208 -14.39 10.88 7.95
N LYS A 209 -15.71 11.15 7.98
CA LYS A 209 -16.39 11.61 9.20
C LYS A 209 -16.35 10.58 10.34
N LYS A 210 -16.41 9.29 10.04
CA LYS A 210 -16.38 8.21 11.02
C LYS A 210 -14.98 7.83 11.48
N LEU A 211 -13.95 8.19 10.71
CA LEU A 211 -12.55 7.86 10.96
C LEU A 211 -11.70 9.15 11.17
N PRO A 212 -11.90 9.87 12.29
CA PRO A 212 -11.17 11.11 12.52
C PRO A 212 -9.66 10.84 12.64
N GLY A 213 -8.88 11.61 11.87
CA GLY A 213 -7.42 11.54 11.90
C GLY A 213 -6.78 10.70 10.82
N ILE A 214 -7.53 10.21 9.84
CA ILE A 214 -6.93 9.72 8.60
C ILE A 214 -6.43 10.91 7.77
N SER A 215 -5.32 10.71 7.08
CA SER A 215 -4.69 11.72 6.21
C SER A 215 -4.80 11.35 4.74
N ALA A 216 -5.21 10.14 4.44
CA ALA A 216 -5.32 9.58 3.10
C ALA A 216 -6.48 8.58 2.99
N VAL A 217 -7.04 8.47 1.80
CA VAL A 217 -7.97 7.39 1.39
C VAL A 217 -7.53 6.85 0.04
N HIS A 218 -7.83 5.57 -0.20
CA HIS A 218 -7.48 4.86 -1.43
C HIS A 218 -8.74 4.36 -2.13
N GLY A 219 -8.88 4.69 -3.40
CA GLY A 219 -9.97 4.25 -4.28
C GLY A 219 -9.47 3.67 -5.59
N THR A 220 -10.29 2.83 -6.21
CA THR A 220 -10.08 2.22 -7.54
C THR A 220 -11.17 2.64 -8.49
#